data_90c4d424e8bed16d6129bafd86f5ee3b
#
_entry.id   90c4d424e8bed16d6129bafd86f5ee3b
#
_cell.length_a   1.000
_cell.length_b   1.000
_cell.length_c   1.000
_cell.angle_alpha   90.00
_cell.angle_beta   90.00
_cell.angle_gamma   90.00
#
_symmetry.space_group_name_H-M   'P 1'
#
loop_
_entity.id
_entity.type
_entity.pdbx_description
1 polymer ?
#
loop_
_entity_poly.entity_id
_entity_poly.type
_entity_poly.pdbx_seq_one_letter_code
_entity_poly.pdbx_strand_id
1 'polypeptide(L)'
;MKQFSYIIKDEIGLHARPAGLLAKEAKKYQSTVTLSCKGKSAAASKLMAIMGMGVKHGDNVEATIEGADEDTAAAELQKFFRENL
;
A
#
# COMPACT_ATOMS: atom_id res chain seq x y z
N MET A 1 13.92 6.97 5.08
CA MET A 1 13.07 5.88 4.59
C MET A 1 12.31 5.23 5.72
N LYS A 2 11.01 5.04 5.55
CA LYS A 2 10.15 4.35 6.51
C LYS A 2 9.62 3.08 5.87
N GLN A 3 9.41 2.04 6.68
CA GLN A 3 8.87 0.77 6.22
C GLN A 3 7.88 0.24 7.25
N PHE A 4 6.83 -0.42 6.77
CA PHE A 4 5.95 -1.20 7.63
C PHE A 4 5.40 -2.39 6.87
N SER A 5 4.95 -3.38 7.62
CA SER A 5 4.34 -4.58 7.06
C SER A 5 2.90 -4.68 7.54
N TYR A 6 2.04 -5.24 6.71
CA TYR A 6 0.63 -5.40 7.04
C TYR A 6 0.10 -6.68 6.42
N ILE A 7 -0.64 -7.44 7.22
CA ILE A 7 -1.30 -8.65 6.73
C ILE A 7 -2.71 -8.28 6.28
N ILE A 8 -3.02 -8.56 5.02
CA ILE A 8 -4.30 -8.20 4.42
C ILE A 8 -5.42 -8.98 5.09
N LYS A 9 -6.40 -8.26 5.63
CA LYS A 9 -7.54 -8.84 6.33
C LYS A 9 -8.80 -8.88 5.49
N ASP A 10 -8.85 -8.13 4.39
CA ASP A 10 -9.97 -8.14 3.47
C ASP A 10 -10.09 -9.52 2.83
N GLU A 11 -11.28 -10.10 2.86
CA GLU A 11 -11.49 -11.48 2.38
C GLU A 11 -11.18 -11.65 0.90
N ILE A 12 -11.38 -10.61 0.10
CA ILE A 12 -11.13 -10.64 -1.32
C ILE A 12 -9.66 -10.31 -1.63
N GLY A 13 -8.97 -9.67 -0.69
CA GLY A 13 -7.63 -9.19 -0.88
C GLY A 13 -7.62 -7.78 -1.45
N LEU A 14 -6.52 -7.43 -2.11
CA LEU A 14 -6.34 -6.08 -2.64
C LEU A 14 -6.95 -5.99 -4.04
N HIS A 15 -8.29 -5.96 -4.09
CA HIS A 15 -9.03 -5.87 -5.35
C HIS A 15 -9.25 -4.41 -5.76
N ALA A 16 -10.02 -4.18 -6.82
CA ALA A 16 -10.12 -2.86 -7.46
C ALA A 16 -10.50 -1.71 -6.52
N ARG A 17 -11.50 -1.94 -5.65
CA ARG A 17 -11.98 -0.86 -4.77
C ARG A 17 -10.93 -0.40 -3.75
N PRO A 18 -10.37 -1.29 -2.92
CA PRO A 18 -9.35 -0.85 -1.97
C PRO A 18 -8.05 -0.43 -2.67
N ALA A 19 -7.71 -1.05 -3.80
CA ALA A 19 -6.53 -0.63 -4.56
C ALA A 19 -6.70 0.78 -5.11
N GLY A 20 -7.89 1.12 -5.58
CA GLY A 20 -8.19 2.46 -6.06
C GLY A 20 -8.11 3.50 -4.94
N LEU A 21 -8.65 3.16 -3.78
CA LEU A 21 -8.58 4.03 -2.60
C LEU A 21 -7.12 4.23 -2.16
N LEU A 22 -6.33 3.17 -2.17
CA LEU A 22 -4.93 3.23 -1.81
C LEU A 22 -4.13 4.11 -2.79
N ALA A 23 -4.37 3.94 -4.08
CA ALA A 23 -3.69 4.73 -5.09
C ALA A 23 -3.98 6.22 -4.92
N LYS A 24 -5.23 6.55 -4.60
CA LYS A 24 -5.63 7.94 -4.36
C LYS A 24 -4.98 8.47 -3.09
N GLU A 25 -4.95 7.66 -2.04
CA GLU A 25 -4.32 8.05 -0.77
C GLU A 25 -2.82 8.29 -0.94
N ALA A 26 -2.13 7.41 -1.65
CA ALA A 26 -0.69 7.53 -1.86
C ALA A 26 -0.31 8.80 -2.62
N LYS A 27 -1.19 9.28 -3.48
CA LYS A 27 -0.93 10.49 -4.26
C LYS A 27 -0.99 11.77 -3.44
N LYS A 28 -1.49 11.71 -2.21
CA LYS A 28 -1.58 12.89 -1.34
C LYS A 28 -0.22 13.31 -0.78
N TYR A 29 0.75 12.43 -0.83
CA TYR A 29 2.05 12.66 -0.20
C TYR A 29 3.13 12.94 -1.23
N GLN A 30 4.18 13.63 -0.79
CA GLN A 30 5.34 13.92 -1.63
C GLN A 30 6.32 12.76 -1.64
N SER A 31 6.10 11.78 -0.77
CA SER A 31 6.96 10.60 -0.68
C SER A 31 6.62 9.58 -1.75
N THR A 32 7.61 8.82 -2.16
CA THR A 32 7.40 7.66 -3.01
C THR A 32 7.01 6.48 -2.12
N VAL A 33 5.88 5.85 -2.45
CA VAL A 33 5.38 4.70 -1.70
C VAL A 33 5.43 3.47 -2.60
N THR A 34 6.17 2.46 -2.16
CA THR A 34 6.34 1.22 -2.91
C THR A 34 5.80 0.06 -2.07
N LEU A 35 4.98 -0.79 -2.69
CA LEU A 35 4.46 -2.00 -2.05
C LEU A 35 5.23 -3.20 -2.55
N SER A 36 5.47 -4.16 -1.67
CA SER A 36 6.12 -5.42 -1.99
C SER A 36 5.33 -6.57 -1.42
N CYS A 37 5.16 -7.64 -2.20
CA CYS A 37 4.48 -8.84 -1.75
C CYS A 37 4.92 -10.01 -2.63
N LYS A 38 5.36 -11.10 -2.01
CA LYS A 38 5.73 -12.33 -2.73
C LYS A 38 6.75 -12.11 -3.85
N GLY A 39 7.71 -11.24 -3.62
CA GLY A 39 8.75 -10.96 -4.62
C GLY A 39 8.34 -10.00 -5.71
N LYS A 40 7.11 -9.49 -5.68
CA LYS A 40 6.65 -8.48 -6.63
C LYS A 40 6.57 -7.13 -5.95
N SER A 41 6.75 -6.07 -6.70
CA SER A 41 6.64 -4.72 -6.16
C SER A 41 5.87 -3.82 -7.12
N ALA A 42 5.27 -2.77 -6.57
CA ALA A 42 4.50 -1.82 -7.36
C ALA A 42 4.46 -0.47 -6.65
N ALA A 43 4.37 0.60 -7.44
CA ALA A 43 4.15 1.93 -6.89
C ALA A 43 2.71 1.98 -6.36
N ALA A 44 2.56 2.43 -5.11
CA ALA A 44 1.22 2.47 -4.48
C ALA A 44 0.30 3.48 -5.14
N SER A 45 0.83 4.43 -5.91
CA SER A 45 0.03 5.42 -6.61
C SER A 45 -0.52 4.93 -7.95
N LYS A 46 -0.23 3.69 -8.33
CA LYS A 46 -0.63 3.13 -9.63
C LYS A 46 -1.56 1.95 -9.44
N LEU A 47 -2.85 2.19 -9.69
CA LEU A 47 -3.89 1.20 -9.48
C LEU A 47 -3.62 -0.13 -10.21
N MET A 48 -3.31 -0.06 -11.49
CA MET A 48 -3.12 -1.29 -12.26
C MET A 48 -1.89 -2.07 -11.81
N ALA A 49 -0.84 -1.37 -11.38
CA ALA A 49 0.35 -2.04 -10.86
C ALA A 49 0.05 -2.76 -9.54
N ILE A 50 -0.73 -2.13 -8.67
CA ILE A 50 -1.15 -2.75 -7.41
C ILE A 50 -1.95 -4.02 -7.70
N MET A 51 -2.92 -3.93 -8.59
CA MET A 51 -3.76 -5.07 -8.95
C MET A 51 -2.94 -6.20 -9.57
N GLY A 52 -1.92 -5.85 -10.34
CA GLY A 52 -1.04 -6.83 -10.96
C GLY A 52 -0.21 -7.64 -9.98
N MET A 53 -0.09 -7.20 -8.73
CA MET A 53 0.65 -7.95 -7.71
C MET A 53 -0.08 -9.19 -7.23
N GLY A 54 -1.40 -9.26 -7.41
CA GLY A 54 -2.18 -10.42 -6.99
C GLY A 54 -2.23 -10.61 -5.49
N VAL A 55 -2.27 -9.53 -4.72
CA VAL A 55 -2.31 -9.59 -3.26
C VAL A 55 -3.67 -10.12 -2.79
N LYS A 56 -3.63 -11.12 -1.91
CA LYS A 56 -4.82 -11.83 -1.42
C LYS A 56 -4.93 -11.75 0.09
N HIS A 57 -6.10 -12.17 0.59
CA HIS A 57 -6.33 -12.30 2.03
C HIS A 57 -5.20 -13.12 2.68
N GLY A 58 -4.68 -12.60 3.78
CA GLY A 58 -3.60 -13.27 4.51
C GLY A 58 -2.21 -12.98 4.01
N ASP A 59 -2.07 -12.32 2.87
CA ASP A 59 -0.75 -11.99 2.35
C ASP A 59 -0.13 -10.85 3.15
N ASN A 60 1.18 -10.93 3.35
CA ASN A 60 1.93 -9.87 4.01
C ASN A 60 2.44 -8.88 2.96
N VAL A 61 2.00 -7.63 3.09
CA VAL A 61 2.44 -6.55 2.20
C VAL A 61 3.40 -5.66 2.97
N GLU A 62 4.54 -5.38 2.36
CA GLU A 62 5.51 -4.45 2.92
C GLU A 62 5.42 -3.13 2.16
N ALA A 63 5.30 -2.04 2.91
CA ALA A 63 5.28 -0.70 2.33
C ALA A 63 6.58 0.02 2.67
N THR A 64 7.19 0.61 1.65
CA THR A 64 8.40 1.42 1.80
C THR A 64 8.06 2.85 1.39
N ILE A 65 8.33 3.81 2.27
CA ILE A 65 7.99 5.20 2.05
C ILE A 65 9.25 6.05 2.16
N GLU A 66 9.54 6.83 1.11
CA GLU A 66 10.74 7.64 1.07
C GLU A 66 10.45 9.01 0.47
N GLY A 67 10.76 10.06 1.20
CA GLY A 67 10.55 11.42 0.72
C GLY A 67 10.47 12.43 1.84
N ALA A 68 10.13 13.66 1.48
CA ALA A 68 10.13 14.79 2.41
C ALA A 68 9.14 14.62 3.56
N ASP A 69 7.99 13.99 3.31
CA ASP A 69 6.94 13.78 4.30
C ASP A 69 6.80 12.31 4.71
N GLU A 70 7.87 11.54 4.63
CA GLU A 70 7.81 10.10 4.86
C GLU A 70 7.28 9.72 6.23
N ASP A 71 7.58 10.49 7.27
CA ASP A 71 7.09 10.20 8.61
C ASP A 71 5.56 10.31 8.68
N THR A 72 5.02 11.41 8.16
CA THR A 72 3.58 11.63 8.12
C THR A 72 2.91 10.61 7.20
N ALA A 73 3.49 10.38 6.03
CA ALA A 73 2.95 9.43 5.07
C ALA A 73 2.88 8.02 5.65
N ALA A 74 3.94 7.58 6.33
CA ALA A 74 3.97 6.25 6.94
C ALA A 74 2.87 6.09 8.00
N ALA A 75 2.72 7.09 8.87
CA ALA A 75 1.70 7.03 9.92
C ALA A 75 0.28 6.99 9.33
N GLU A 76 0.01 7.84 8.37
CA GLU A 76 -1.31 7.91 7.74
C GLU A 76 -1.62 6.67 6.90
N LEU A 77 -0.63 6.13 6.21
CA LEU A 77 -0.82 4.93 5.41
C LEU A 77 -1.04 3.69 6.27
N GLN A 78 -0.34 3.59 7.41
CA GLN A 78 -0.61 2.50 8.34
C GLN A 78 -2.05 2.53 8.83
N LYS A 79 -2.55 3.72 9.16
CA LYS A 79 -3.94 3.88 9.57
C LYS A 79 -4.89 3.51 8.45
N PHE A 80 -4.59 3.95 7.24
CA PHE A 80 -5.39 3.63 6.05
C PHE A 80 -5.48 2.11 5.83
N PHE A 81 -4.35 1.41 5.95
CA PHE A 81 -4.32 -0.04 5.79
C PHE A 81 -5.21 -0.72 6.82
N ARG A 82 -5.11 -0.30 8.10
CA ARG A 82 -5.93 -0.89 9.16
C ARG A 82 -7.42 -0.66 8.95
N GLU A 83 -7.79 0.46 8.36
CA GLU A 83 -9.20 0.82 8.17
C GLU A 83 -9.79 0.23 6.89
N ASN A 84 -8.99 -0.07 5.89
CA ASN A 84 -9.49 -0.43 4.56
C ASN A 84 -9.01 -1.77 4.03
N LEU A 85 -7.95 -2.31 4.55
CA LEU A 85 -7.33 -3.53 4.04
C LEU A 85 -7.24 -4.61 5.09
#